data_f39c4d89a1e712c5a7bfbf8820e74654
#
_entry.id   f39c4d89a1e712c5a7bfbf8820e74654
#
_cell.length_a   1.000
_cell.length_b   1.000
_cell.length_c   1.000
_cell.angle_alpha   90.00
_cell.angle_beta   90.00
_cell.angle_gamma   90.00
#
_symmetry.space_group_name_H-M   'P 1'
#
loop_
_entity.id
_entity.type
_entity.pdbx_description
1 polymer ?
#
loop_
_entity_poly.entity_id
_entity_poly.type
_entity_poly.pdbx_seq_one_letter_code
_entity_poly.pdbx_strand_id
1 'polypeptide(L)'
;MEKITIPKDDKGYRLNFTITDSTGTVDDLSWATAIMLKTWAVGIADTLLVYATCTAVIATQGTCYYTVLAGDFDTVGRYHGEIEMIATGIKESTETFAITVTESG
;
A
#
# COMPACT_ATOMS: atom_id res chain seq x y z
N MET A 1 9.63 -2.23 9.63
CA MET A 1 8.42 -2.49 8.84
C MET A 1 7.25 -1.74 9.44
N GLU A 2 6.53 -1.06 8.63
CA GLU A 2 5.40 -0.24 9.05
C GLU A 2 4.18 -1.08 9.40
N LYS A 3 3.42 -0.59 10.37
CA LYS A 3 2.13 -1.18 10.75
C LYS A 3 1.04 -0.17 10.53
N ILE A 4 -0.03 -0.59 9.87
CA ILE A 4 -1.20 0.25 9.60
C ILE A 4 -2.40 -0.35 10.32
N THR A 5 -3.13 0.48 11.05
CA THR A 5 -4.38 0.08 11.71
C THR A 5 -5.54 0.85 11.08
N ILE A 6 -6.54 0.13 10.60
CA ILE A 6 -7.68 0.70 9.89
C ILE A 6 -8.96 0.27 10.59
N PRO A 7 -9.81 1.21 11.04
CA PRO A 7 -11.14 0.84 11.50
C PRO A 7 -11.98 0.28 10.35
N LYS A 8 -12.73 -0.76 10.64
CA LYS A 8 -13.60 -1.43 9.67
C LYS A 8 -14.56 -0.42 9.01
N ASP A 9 -14.72 -0.54 7.71
CA ASP A 9 -15.64 0.27 6.89
C ASP A 9 -15.29 1.75 6.76
N ASP A 10 -14.18 2.21 7.33
CA ASP A 10 -13.72 3.57 7.09
C ASP A 10 -13.30 3.73 5.63
N LYS A 11 -13.57 4.91 5.07
CA LYS A 11 -13.29 5.21 3.67
C LYS A 11 -13.08 6.71 3.48
N GLY A 12 -12.54 7.08 2.32
CA GLY A 12 -12.38 8.46 1.92
C GLY A 12 -11.13 9.15 2.48
N TYR A 13 -10.35 8.46 3.29
CA TYR A 13 -9.09 8.99 3.81
C TYR A 13 -7.90 8.40 3.08
N ARG A 14 -6.75 9.01 3.23
CA ARG A 14 -5.53 8.61 2.52
C ARG A 14 -4.63 7.76 3.40
N LEU A 15 -4.10 6.69 2.80
CA LEU A 15 -2.96 5.97 3.35
C LEU A 15 -1.71 6.55 2.68
N ASN A 16 -0.86 7.20 3.47
CA ASN A 16 0.33 7.87 2.96
C ASN A 16 1.55 6.98 3.15
N PHE A 17 2.34 6.87 2.09
CA PHE A 17 3.53 6.02 2.08
C PHE A 17 4.76 6.84 1.73
N THR A 18 5.87 6.53 2.39
CA THR A 18 7.19 6.99 1.98
C THR A 18 8.02 5.75 1.68
N ILE A 19 8.44 5.61 0.43
CA ILE A 19 9.18 4.43 -0.02
C ILE A 19 10.66 4.68 0.20
N THR A 20 11.29 3.77 0.93
CA THR A 20 12.73 3.84 1.20
C THR A 20 13.40 2.55 0.73
N ASP A 21 14.71 2.65 0.44
CA ASP A 21 15.51 1.48 0.12
C ASP A 21 15.95 0.76 1.40
N SER A 22 16.76 -0.29 1.26
CA SER A 22 17.21 -1.10 2.40
C SER A 22 18.12 -0.33 3.37
N THR A 23 18.64 0.83 2.97
CA THR A 23 19.48 1.67 3.83
C THR A 23 18.68 2.78 4.52
N GLY A 24 17.37 2.88 4.24
CA GLY A 24 16.51 3.93 4.79
C GLY A 24 16.51 5.23 4.00
N THR A 25 17.18 5.26 2.85
CA THR A 25 17.18 6.42 1.95
C THR A 25 15.91 6.41 1.11
N VAL A 26 15.26 7.57 0.95
CA VAL A 26 14.04 7.67 0.15
C VAL A 26 14.34 7.32 -1.31
N ASP A 27 13.41 6.57 -1.92
CA ASP A 27 13.51 6.19 -3.32
C ASP A 27 12.99 7.28 -4.24
N ASP A 28 13.65 7.42 -5.38
CA ASP A 28 13.13 8.23 -6.46
C ASP A 28 12.19 7.38 -7.30
N LEU A 29 10.89 7.71 -7.28
CA LEU A 29 9.84 6.98 -7.99
C LEU A 29 9.52 7.56 -9.35
N SER A 30 10.26 8.56 -9.81
CA SER A 30 9.95 9.27 -11.06
C SER A 30 10.05 8.37 -12.31
N TRP A 31 10.76 7.24 -12.20
CA TRP A 31 10.87 6.27 -13.29
C TRP A 31 9.60 5.40 -13.45
N ALA A 32 8.77 5.30 -12.41
CA ALA A 32 7.62 4.40 -12.42
C ALA A 32 6.48 5.02 -13.22
N THR A 33 5.87 4.23 -14.10
CA THR A 33 4.66 4.63 -14.82
C THR A 33 3.39 4.31 -14.04
N ALA A 34 3.48 3.39 -13.08
CA ALA A 34 2.38 3.05 -12.19
C ALA A 34 2.93 2.68 -10.82
N ILE A 35 2.20 3.09 -9.78
CA ILE A 35 2.48 2.72 -8.39
C ILE A 35 1.21 2.09 -7.86
N MET A 36 1.28 0.84 -7.41
CA MET A 36 0.10 0.06 -7.02
C MET A 36 0.18 -0.35 -5.57
N LEU A 37 -0.92 -0.21 -4.85
CA LEU A 37 -1.10 -0.83 -3.54
C LEU A 37 -1.67 -2.23 -3.75
N LYS A 38 -1.03 -3.21 -3.14
CA LYS A 38 -1.42 -4.61 -3.21
C LYS A 38 -1.60 -5.14 -1.80
N THR A 39 -2.77 -5.68 -1.49
CA THR A 39 -3.05 -6.22 -0.16
C THR A 39 -3.69 -7.60 -0.27
N TRP A 40 -3.48 -8.43 0.75
CA TRP A 40 -4.08 -9.77 0.84
C TRP A 40 -4.23 -10.16 2.30
N ALA A 41 -5.18 -11.06 2.58
CA ALA A 41 -5.34 -11.60 3.93
C ALA A 41 -4.14 -12.49 4.29
N VAL A 42 -3.75 -12.47 5.55
CA VAL A 42 -2.64 -13.31 6.02
C VAL A 42 -2.97 -14.79 5.74
N GLY A 43 -2.05 -15.45 5.05
CA GLY A 43 -2.21 -16.85 4.66
C GLY A 43 -2.92 -17.10 3.34
N ILE A 44 -3.41 -16.05 2.66
CA ILE A 44 -4.12 -16.18 1.38
C ILE A 44 -3.52 -15.19 0.37
N ALA A 45 -2.23 -15.36 0.08
CA ALA A 45 -1.49 -14.41 -0.75
C ALA A 45 -1.89 -14.42 -2.23
N ASP A 46 -2.55 -15.47 -2.70
CA ASP A 46 -2.96 -15.61 -4.09
C ASP A 46 -4.29 -14.91 -4.40
N THR A 47 -4.98 -14.41 -3.38
CA THR A 47 -6.24 -13.67 -3.53
C THR A 47 -6.06 -12.26 -3.01
N LEU A 48 -6.01 -11.28 -3.92
CA LEU A 48 -5.80 -9.89 -3.53
C LEU A 48 -7.11 -9.28 -3.01
N LEU A 49 -7.01 -8.56 -1.87
CA LEU A 49 -8.12 -7.79 -1.34
C LEU A 49 -8.21 -6.44 -2.06
N VAL A 50 -7.08 -5.75 -2.16
CA VAL A 50 -6.95 -4.48 -2.88
C VAL A 50 -5.79 -4.59 -3.84
N TYR A 51 -6.00 -4.16 -5.06
CA TYR A 51 -4.93 -3.95 -6.03
C TYR A 51 -5.29 -2.72 -6.83
N ALA A 52 -4.76 -1.58 -6.45
CA ALA A 52 -5.23 -0.30 -6.95
C ALA A 52 -4.10 0.71 -7.06
N THR A 53 -4.30 1.71 -7.91
CA THR A 53 -3.31 2.74 -8.20
C THR A 53 -3.15 3.70 -7.04
N CYS A 54 -1.90 3.95 -6.65
CA CYS A 54 -1.53 5.03 -5.75
C CYS A 54 -1.19 6.28 -6.56
N THR A 55 -1.35 7.44 -5.93
CA THR A 55 -0.99 8.73 -6.52
C THR A 55 0.34 9.20 -5.94
N ALA A 56 1.31 9.50 -6.81
CA ALA A 56 2.58 10.07 -6.37
C ALA A 56 2.36 11.52 -5.92
N VAL A 57 2.97 11.88 -4.79
CA VAL A 57 2.94 13.26 -4.27
C VAL A 57 4.22 13.98 -4.69
N ILE A 58 5.37 13.52 -4.17
CA ILE A 58 6.69 13.99 -4.59
C ILE A 58 7.48 12.75 -4.98
N ALA A 59 7.44 12.41 -6.28
CA ALA A 59 8.01 11.16 -6.76
C ALA A 59 9.51 11.03 -6.45
N THR A 60 10.26 12.13 -6.56
CA THR A 60 11.70 12.13 -6.28
C THR A 60 12.01 11.88 -4.80
N GLN A 61 11.03 12.02 -3.91
CA GLN A 61 11.19 11.76 -2.48
C GLN A 61 10.46 10.50 -2.04
N GLY A 62 9.97 9.70 -2.96
CA GLY A 62 9.35 8.41 -2.67
C GLY A 62 7.98 8.50 -2.00
N THR A 63 7.28 9.64 -2.08
CA THR A 63 5.99 9.79 -1.40
C THR A 63 4.83 9.53 -2.34
N CYS A 64 3.87 8.74 -1.86
CA CYS A 64 2.64 8.44 -2.58
C CYS A 64 1.51 8.19 -1.60
N TYR A 65 0.28 8.14 -2.09
CA TYR A 65 -0.85 7.79 -1.25
C TYR A 65 -1.88 6.96 -2.00
N TYR A 66 -2.71 6.26 -1.23
CA TYR A 66 -3.90 5.58 -1.71
C TYR A 66 -5.11 6.09 -0.94
N THR A 67 -6.17 6.45 -1.65
CA THR A 67 -7.44 6.83 -1.01
C THR A 67 -8.30 5.59 -0.82
N VAL A 68 -8.63 5.29 0.42
CA VAL A 68 -9.42 4.10 0.77
C VAL A 68 -10.86 4.27 0.25
N LEU A 69 -11.33 3.26 -0.47
CA LEU A 69 -12.66 3.23 -1.03
C LEU A 69 -13.59 2.36 -0.19
N ALA A 70 -14.90 2.57 -0.35
CA ALA A 70 -15.91 1.75 0.31
C ALA A 70 -15.69 0.26 -0.02
N GLY A 71 -15.71 -0.59 0.99
CA GLY A 71 -15.55 -2.03 0.83
C GLY A 71 -14.12 -2.53 0.81
N ASP A 72 -13.11 -1.65 0.76
CA ASP A 72 -11.71 -2.08 0.72
C ASP A 72 -11.30 -2.86 1.97
N PHE A 73 -11.71 -2.37 3.14
CA PHE A 73 -11.35 -2.98 4.42
C PHE A 73 -12.63 -3.16 5.25
N ASP A 74 -13.47 -4.08 4.83
CA ASP A 74 -14.78 -4.30 5.41
C ASP A 74 -14.86 -5.51 6.35
N THR A 75 -13.76 -6.21 6.52
CA THR A 75 -13.71 -7.40 7.38
C THR A 75 -12.57 -7.26 8.38
N VAL A 76 -12.89 -7.39 9.66
CA VAL A 76 -11.90 -7.39 10.74
C VAL A 76 -10.91 -8.53 10.52
N GLY A 77 -9.63 -8.24 10.71
CA GLY A 77 -8.60 -9.24 10.58
C GLY A 77 -7.22 -8.67 10.30
N ARG A 78 -6.31 -9.56 9.95
CA ARG A 78 -4.93 -9.22 9.63
C ARG A 78 -4.67 -9.40 8.16
N TYR A 79 -3.97 -8.43 7.58
CA TYR A 79 -3.65 -8.40 6.16
C TYR A 79 -2.19 -8.01 5.99
N HIS A 80 -1.65 -8.36 4.84
CA HIS A 80 -0.34 -7.86 4.40
C HIS A 80 -0.52 -6.93 3.22
N GLY A 81 0.40 -6.00 3.07
CA GLY A 81 0.42 -5.11 1.93
C GLY A 81 1.84 -4.88 1.42
N GLU A 82 1.92 -4.47 0.17
CA GLU A 82 3.17 -3.99 -0.42
C GLU A 82 2.84 -2.97 -1.49
N ILE A 83 3.81 -2.14 -1.82
CA ILE A 83 3.70 -1.18 -2.92
C ILE A 83 4.53 -1.73 -4.08
N GLU A 84 3.91 -1.81 -5.27
CA GLU A 84 4.59 -2.20 -6.50
C GLU A 84 4.84 -0.97 -7.34
N MET A 85 6.07 -0.79 -7.81
CA MET A 85 6.46 0.26 -8.74
C MET A 85 6.73 -0.39 -10.09
N ILE A 86 6.03 0.06 -11.12
CA ILE A 86 6.02 -0.60 -12.42
C ILE A 86 6.38 0.39 -13.52
N ALA A 87 7.26 -0.04 -14.43
CA ALA A 87 7.53 0.63 -15.70
C ALA A 87 7.76 -0.45 -16.75
N THR A 88 7.90 -0.05 -18.01
CA THR A 88 8.12 -1.02 -19.09
C THR A 88 9.37 -1.86 -18.81
N GLY A 89 9.18 -3.17 -18.64
CA GLY A 89 10.26 -4.11 -18.38
C GLY A 89 10.81 -4.11 -16.96
N ILE A 90 10.22 -3.28 -16.05
CA ILE A 90 10.70 -3.18 -14.67
C ILE A 90 9.52 -3.28 -13.73
N LYS A 91 9.70 -4.07 -12.67
CA LYS A 91 8.75 -4.16 -11.57
C LYS A 91 9.53 -4.34 -10.29
N GLU A 92 9.34 -3.42 -9.33
CA GLU A 92 9.93 -3.52 -8.01
C GLU A 92 8.83 -3.45 -6.96
N SER A 93 9.03 -4.13 -5.85
CA SER A 93 8.08 -4.14 -4.72
C SER A 93 8.80 -3.77 -3.44
N THR A 94 8.08 -3.08 -2.55
CA THR A 94 8.56 -2.80 -1.21
C THR A 94 8.56 -4.07 -0.38
N GLU A 95 9.13 -3.99 0.83
CA GLU A 95 8.89 -5.00 1.84
C GLU A 95 7.41 -5.09 2.18
N THR A 96 6.98 -6.28 2.60
CA THR A 96 5.63 -6.49 3.08
C THR A 96 5.43 -5.77 4.41
N PHE A 97 4.34 -5.02 4.53
CA PHE A 97 3.96 -4.38 5.79
C PHE A 97 2.65 -4.98 6.30
N ALA A 98 2.40 -4.80 7.59
CA ALA A 98 1.21 -5.35 8.24
C ALA A 98 0.07 -4.34 8.22
N ILE A 99 -1.15 -4.83 7.94
CA ILE A 99 -2.39 -4.07 8.04
C ILE A 99 -3.32 -4.82 8.98
N THR A 100 -3.86 -4.12 9.98
CA THR A 100 -4.86 -4.67 10.88
C THR A 100 -6.15 -3.90 10.74
N VAL A 101 -7.24 -4.58 10.42
CA VAL A 101 -8.58 -4.00 10.39
C VAL A 101 -9.25 -4.31 11.71
N THR A 102 -9.67 -3.26 12.42
CA THR A 102 -10.28 -3.36 13.74
C THR A 102 -11.77 -3.06 13.68
N GLU A 103 -12.50 -3.39 14.76
CA GLU A 103 -13.89 -3.01 14.86
C GLU A 103 -14.02 -1.48 14.85
N SER A 104 -15.01 -1.00 14.13
CA SER A 104 -15.38 0.41 14.11
C SER A 104 -16.19 0.72 15.34
N GLY A 105 -15.73 1.68 16.14
CA GLY A 105 -16.31 1.97 17.42
C GLY A 105 -17.48 2.94 17.42
#